data_299ca2a79d4204f4a0b44d0b972bed95
#
_entry.id   299ca2a79d4204f4a0b44d0b972bed95
#
_cell.length_a   1.000
_cell.length_b   1.000
_cell.length_c   1.000
_cell.angle_alpha   90.00
_cell.angle_beta   90.00
_cell.angle_gamma   90.00
#
_symmetry.space_group_name_H-M   'P 1'
#
loop_
_entity.id
_entity.type
_entity.pdbx_description
1 polymer ?
#
loop_
_entity_poly.entity_id
_entity_poly.type
_entity_poly.pdbx_seq_one_letter_code
_entity_poly.pdbx_strand_id
1 'polypeptide(L)'
;MSPIPKELPAPPAHAPAYWAEACKHLVKKDRVMRRLIPQYSAEALQTRGDPFITLARSIVGQQVSVKSASATWKRFSALLTDLTPANVLLLKVDDMRGAGLSARKVDYLVDLALHFTEDRLHVQDWERMDDEAIIAELTAIRGI
;
A
#
# COMPACT_ATOMS: atom_id res chain seq x y z
N MET A 1 24.62 27.63 5.46
CA MET A 1 23.12 27.43 5.54
C MET A 1 22.56 27.79 4.17
N SER A 2 22.18 26.79 3.37
CA SER A 2 21.55 27.06 2.08
C SER A 2 20.21 27.75 2.28
N PRO A 3 19.88 28.78 1.50
CA PRO A 3 18.61 29.47 1.62
C PRO A 3 17.47 28.49 1.31
N ILE A 4 16.40 28.57 2.12
CA ILE A 4 15.18 27.79 1.92
C ILE A 4 14.61 28.22 0.56
N PRO A 5 14.27 27.29 -0.36
CA PRO A 5 13.63 27.65 -1.61
C PRO A 5 12.36 28.42 -1.34
N LYS A 6 12.13 29.54 -2.03
CA LYS A 6 10.92 30.36 -1.90
C LYS A 6 9.65 29.60 -2.29
N GLU A 7 9.78 28.58 -3.13
CA GLU A 7 8.69 27.71 -3.56
C GLU A 7 9.17 26.24 -3.49
N LEU A 8 8.30 25.39 -2.98
CA LEU A 8 8.51 23.95 -3.06
C LEU A 8 8.29 23.50 -4.51
N PRO A 9 9.13 22.59 -5.06
CA PRO A 9 8.90 22.05 -6.38
C PRO A 9 7.53 21.38 -6.49
N ALA A 10 7.01 21.30 -7.70
CA ALA A 10 5.76 20.61 -7.96
C ALA A 10 5.86 19.14 -7.54
N PRO A 11 4.81 18.57 -6.92
CA PRO A 11 4.81 17.17 -6.52
C PRO A 11 4.88 16.25 -7.76
N PRO A 12 5.41 15.02 -7.61
CA PRO A 12 5.39 14.03 -8.67
C PRO A 12 3.97 13.76 -9.20
N ALA A 13 3.86 13.40 -10.48
CA ALA A 13 2.57 13.23 -11.17
C ALA A 13 1.60 12.21 -10.52
N HIS A 14 2.13 11.28 -9.74
CA HIS A 14 1.33 10.25 -9.04
C HIS A 14 1.12 10.55 -7.55
N ALA A 15 1.46 11.75 -7.09
CA ALA A 15 1.20 12.15 -5.72
C ALA A 15 -0.30 12.40 -5.49
N PRO A 16 -0.82 12.14 -4.27
CA PRO A 16 -2.18 12.51 -3.92
C PRO A 16 -2.41 14.02 -4.09
N ALA A 17 -3.63 14.42 -4.43
CA ALA A 17 -3.97 15.83 -4.68
C ALA A 17 -3.61 16.75 -3.51
N TYR A 18 -3.73 16.27 -2.27
CA TYR A 18 -3.41 17.03 -1.05
C TYR A 18 -1.90 17.14 -0.75
N TRP A 19 -1.02 16.40 -1.46
CA TRP A 19 0.40 16.28 -1.10
C TRP A 19 1.14 17.61 -1.03
N ALA A 20 0.93 18.46 -2.04
CA ALA A 20 1.57 19.77 -2.10
C ALA A 20 1.17 20.67 -0.92
N GLU A 21 -0.11 20.64 -0.53
CA GLU A 21 -0.62 21.40 0.60
C GLU A 21 -0.10 20.87 1.93
N ALA A 22 -0.09 19.55 2.09
CA ALA A 22 0.49 18.89 3.26
C ALA A 22 1.98 19.27 3.45
N CYS A 23 2.78 19.22 2.39
CA CYS A 23 4.17 19.64 2.42
C CYS A 23 4.33 21.12 2.83
N LYS A 24 3.54 22.02 2.25
CA LYS A 24 3.54 23.46 2.63
C LYS A 24 3.18 23.65 4.10
N HIS A 25 2.17 22.93 4.58
CA HIS A 25 1.76 22.99 5.98
C HIS A 25 2.88 22.54 6.92
N LEU A 26 3.50 21.39 6.64
CA LEU A 26 4.59 20.85 7.45
C LEU A 26 5.82 21.76 7.44
N VAL A 27 6.21 22.28 6.30
CA VAL A 27 7.33 23.26 6.20
C VAL A 27 7.07 24.50 7.05
N LYS A 28 5.82 24.96 7.14
CA LYS A 28 5.43 26.12 7.96
C LYS A 28 5.44 25.81 9.45
N LYS A 29 5.02 24.63 9.85
CA LYS A 29 4.77 24.26 11.25
C LYS A 29 5.91 23.54 11.94
N ASP A 30 6.76 22.84 11.20
CA ASP A 30 7.80 21.99 11.77
C ASP A 30 9.21 22.38 11.27
N ARG A 31 10.15 22.59 12.21
CA ARG A 31 11.53 23.01 11.89
C ARG A 31 12.33 21.92 11.20
N VAL A 32 12.07 20.64 11.51
CA VAL A 32 12.76 19.51 10.91
C VAL A 32 12.23 19.29 9.50
N MET A 33 10.91 19.26 9.33
CA MET A 33 10.26 19.12 8.02
C MET A 33 10.61 20.26 7.07
N ARG A 34 10.79 21.48 7.59
CA ARG A 34 11.28 22.64 6.82
C ARG A 34 12.62 22.39 6.14
N ARG A 35 13.48 21.56 6.74
CA ARG A 35 14.80 21.20 6.18
C ARG A 35 14.72 19.96 5.31
N LEU A 36 13.90 18.98 5.70
CA LEU A 36 13.84 17.69 5.03
C LEU A 36 13.06 17.75 3.71
N ILE A 37 11.87 18.33 3.71
CA ILE A 37 11.00 18.33 2.52
C ILE A 37 11.69 18.89 1.27
N PRO A 38 12.42 20.01 1.31
CA PRO A 38 13.14 20.48 0.11
C PRO A 38 14.24 19.54 -0.38
N GLN A 39 14.86 18.77 0.51
CA GLN A 39 15.92 17.81 0.16
C GLN A 39 15.37 16.56 -0.52
N TYR A 40 14.13 16.19 -0.20
CA TYR A 40 13.45 14.99 -0.71
C TYR A 40 12.23 15.34 -1.56
N SER A 41 12.28 16.45 -2.26
CA SER A 41 11.15 16.99 -3.03
C SER A 41 10.69 16.10 -4.19
N ALA A 42 11.56 15.18 -4.66
CA ALA A 42 11.19 14.17 -5.65
C ALA A 42 10.42 12.98 -5.06
N GLU A 43 10.41 12.85 -3.73
CA GLU A 43 9.71 11.78 -3.03
C GLU A 43 8.29 12.20 -2.71
N ALA A 44 7.34 11.31 -2.94
CA ALA A 44 5.95 11.50 -2.56
C ALA A 44 5.25 10.16 -2.31
N LEU A 45 4.15 10.20 -1.59
CA LEU A 45 3.21 9.08 -1.59
C LEU A 45 2.73 8.85 -3.01
N GLN A 46 2.65 7.58 -3.40
CA GLN A 46 2.12 7.18 -4.69
C GLN A 46 0.80 6.45 -4.50
N THR A 47 -0.23 6.91 -5.19
CA THR A 47 -1.47 6.15 -5.29
C THR A 47 -1.25 4.94 -6.19
N ARG A 48 -1.62 3.75 -5.73
CA ARG A 48 -1.40 2.49 -6.46
C ARG A 48 -2.63 1.96 -7.20
N GLY A 49 -3.76 2.65 -7.09
CA GLY A 49 -4.99 2.34 -7.80
C GLY A 49 -5.80 1.21 -7.17
N ASP A 50 -5.43 -0.03 -7.41
CA ASP A 50 -6.21 -1.20 -6.95
C ASP A 50 -5.99 -1.49 -5.46
N PRO A 51 -7.05 -1.46 -4.62
CA PRO A 51 -6.95 -1.70 -3.18
C PRO A 51 -6.52 -3.13 -2.84
N PHE A 52 -7.05 -4.14 -3.55
CA PHE A 52 -6.70 -5.54 -3.31
C PHE A 52 -5.21 -5.79 -3.57
N ILE A 53 -4.71 -5.35 -4.73
CA ILE A 53 -3.30 -5.49 -5.10
C ILE A 53 -2.41 -4.75 -4.09
N THR A 54 -2.82 -3.57 -3.64
CA THR A 54 -2.08 -2.77 -2.67
C THR A 54 -1.95 -3.49 -1.33
N LEU A 55 -3.04 -4.04 -0.80
CA LEU A 55 -3.05 -4.77 0.46
C LEU A 55 -2.33 -6.11 0.35
N ALA A 56 -2.55 -6.86 -0.73
CA ALA A 56 -1.85 -8.12 -0.98
C ALA A 56 -0.33 -7.92 -1.04
N ARG A 57 0.13 -6.88 -1.73
CA ARG A 57 1.55 -6.53 -1.82
C ARG A 57 2.12 -6.12 -0.47
N SER A 58 1.35 -5.44 0.35
CA SER A 58 1.72 -5.08 1.73
C SER A 58 1.92 -6.34 2.59
N ILE A 59 0.99 -7.30 2.53
CA ILE A 59 1.11 -8.59 3.25
C ILE A 59 2.37 -9.35 2.81
N VAL A 60 2.61 -9.45 1.51
CA VAL A 60 3.82 -10.12 0.98
C VAL A 60 5.11 -9.46 1.49
N GLY A 61 5.11 -8.13 1.61
CA GLY A 61 6.26 -7.35 2.03
C GLY A 61 6.52 -7.28 3.53
N GLN A 62 5.62 -7.78 4.38
CA GLN A 62 5.80 -7.73 5.83
C GLN A 62 7.03 -8.50 6.29
N GLN A 63 7.81 -7.90 7.22
CA GLN A 63 8.92 -8.57 7.92
C GLN A 63 10.06 -9.10 7.00
N VAL A 64 10.18 -8.59 5.78
CA VAL A 64 11.24 -8.96 4.84
C VAL A 64 11.86 -7.73 4.18
N SER A 65 13.06 -7.88 3.62
CA SER A 65 13.70 -6.80 2.87
C SER A 65 12.92 -6.45 1.60
N VAL A 66 13.07 -5.20 1.12
CA VAL A 66 12.43 -4.75 -0.12
C VAL A 66 12.78 -5.66 -1.31
N LYS A 67 14.03 -6.11 -1.41
CA LYS A 67 14.49 -7.03 -2.45
C LYS A 67 13.77 -8.37 -2.38
N SER A 68 13.66 -8.95 -1.17
CA SER A 68 12.95 -10.22 -0.95
C SER A 68 11.46 -10.09 -1.21
N ALA A 69 10.83 -9.01 -0.74
CA ALA A 69 9.42 -8.71 -1.00
C ALA A 69 9.13 -8.62 -2.51
N SER A 70 9.98 -7.90 -3.24
CA SER A 70 9.82 -7.74 -4.69
C SER A 70 9.98 -9.05 -5.45
N ALA A 71 10.95 -9.89 -5.06
CA ALA A 71 11.16 -11.20 -5.67
C ALA A 71 10.00 -12.16 -5.40
N THR A 72 9.49 -12.20 -4.17
CA THR A 72 8.33 -13.03 -3.80
C THR A 72 7.07 -12.55 -4.49
N TRP A 73 6.85 -11.24 -4.54
CA TRP A 73 5.72 -10.65 -5.25
C TRP A 73 5.71 -11.03 -6.74
N LYS A 74 6.87 -10.94 -7.40
CA LYS A 74 6.99 -11.31 -8.82
C LYS A 74 6.63 -12.78 -9.07
N ARG A 75 7.09 -13.69 -8.19
CA ARG A 75 6.75 -15.12 -8.31
C ARG A 75 5.27 -15.38 -8.02
N PHE A 76 4.72 -14.78 -6.96
CA PHE A 76 3.32 -14.93 -6.60
C PHE A 76 2.40 -14.38 -7.71
N SER A 77 2.64 -13.17 -8.19
CA SER A 77 1.81 -12.58 -9.25
C SER A 77 1.89 -13.34 -10.58
N ALA A 78 3.00 -14.03 -10.85
CA ALA A 78 3.17 -14.86 -12.03
C ALA A 78 2.37 -16.20 -12.00
N LEU A 79 1.80 -16.57 -10.83
CA LEU A 79 0.92 -17.73 -10.74
C LEU A 79 -0.45 -17.50 -11.40
N LEU A 80 -0.79 -16.24 -11.64
CA LEU A 80 -2.10 -15.82 -12.14
C LEU A 80 -1.96 -14.95 -13.40
N THR A 81 -2.84 -15.14 -14.35
CA THR A 81 -2.97 -14.24 -15.51
C THR A 81 -3.53 -12.89 -15.07
N ASP A 82 -4.59 -12.94 -14.24
CA ASP A 82 -5.22 -11.76 -13.64
C ASP A 82 -5.20 -11.89 -12.12
N LEU A 83 -4.57 -10.91 -11.46
CA LEU A 83 -4.47 -10.88 -10.01
C LEU A 83 -5.74 -10.27 -9.40
N THR A 84 -6.77 -11.10 -9.29
CA THR A 84 -8.05 -10.77 -8.67
C THR A 84 -8.27 -11.57 -7.39
N PRO A 85 -9.10 -11.08 -6.44
CA PRO A 85 -9.45 -11.85 -5.25
C PRO A 85 -9.96 -13.26 -5.58
N ALA A 86 -10.88 -13.37 -6.53
CA ALA A 86 -11.46 -14.66 -6.92
C ALA A 86 -10.39 -15.63 -7.45
N ASN A 87 -9.46 -15.15 -8.27
CA ASN A 87 -8.40 -16.00 -8.83
C ASN A 87 -7.39 -16.43 -7.76
N VAL A 88 -7.12 -15.60 -6.75
CA VAL A 88 -6.27 -15.99 -5.61
C VAL A 88 -6.88 -17.13 -4.82
N LEU A 89 -8.20 -17.16 -4.64
CA LEU A 89 -8.89 -18.26 -3.96
C LEU A 89 -8.84 -19.59 -4.72
N LEU A 90 -8.52 -19.59 -6.01
CA LEU A 90 -8.36 -20.80 -6.82
C LEU A 90 -6.94 -21.37 -6.76
N LEU A 91 -5.98 -20.64 -6.22
CA LEU A 91 -4.59 -21.10 -6.11
C LEU A 91 -4.46 -22.23 -5.08
N LYS A 92 -3.62 -23.19 -5.40
CA LYS A 92 -3.22 -24.20 -4.43
C LYS A 92 -2.25 -23.61 -3.41
N VAL A 93 -2.38 -24.01 -2.15
CA VAL A 93 -1.49 -23.59 -1.06
C VAL A 93 -0.02 -23.89 -1.41
N ASP A 94 0.26 -25.07 -1.99
CA ASP A 94 1.62 -25.48 -2.36
C ASP A 94 2.24 -24.56 -3.43
N ASP A 95 1.46 -24.10 -4.41
CA ASP A 95 1.93 -23.15 -5.42
C ASP A 95 2.28 -21.80 -4.79
N MET A 96 1.43 -21.30 -3.90
CA MET A 96 1.67 -20.07 -3.17
C MET A 96 2.92 -20.18 -2.28
N ARG A 97 3.11 -21.29 -1.61
CA ARG A 97 4.31 -21.57 -0.81
C ARG A 97 5.56 -21.70 -1.69
N GLY A 98 5.44 -22.33 -2.84
CA GLY A 98 6.50 -22.43 -3.84
C GLY A 98 6.95 -21.07 -4.38
N ALA A 99 6.06 -20.09 -4.41
CA ALA A 99 6.40 -18.70 -4.72
C ALA A 99 7.21 -17.97 -3.62
N GLY A 100 7.36 -18.60 -2.45
CA GLY A 100 8.15 -18.07 -1.32
C GLY A 100 7.31 -17.42 -0.21
N LEU A 101 6.00 -17.67 -0.19
CA LEU A 101 5.12 -17.22 0.88
C LEU A 101 5.22 -18.15 2.11
N SER A 102 5.27 -17.57 3.31
CA SER A 102 5.11 -18.35 4.55
C SER A 102 3.67 -18.86 4.66
N ALA A 103 3.45 -19.90 5.48
CA ALA A 103 2.09 -20.40 5.73
C ALA A 103 1.14 -19.29 6.20
N ARG A 104 1.61 -18.42 7.13
CA ARG A 104 0.82 -17.28 7.61
C ARG A 104 0.46 -16.30 6.50
N LYS A 105 1.39 -15.99 5.60
CA LYS A 105 1.11 -15.08 4.47
C LYS A 105 0.12 -15.69 3.48
N VAL A 106 0.15 -17.00 3.28
CA VAL A 106 -0.88 -17.70 2.49
C VAL A 106 -2.24 -17.51 3.14
N ASP A 107 -2.37 -17.79 4.46
CA ASP A 107 -3.63 -17.60 5.18
C ASP A 107 -4.13 -16.15 5.12
N TYR A 108 -3.22 -15.17 5.24
CA TYR A 108 -3.57 -13.75 5.18
C TYR A 108 -4.05 -13.33 3.78
N LEU A 109 -3.40 -13.82 2.72
CA LEU A 109 -3.82 -13.53 1.34
C LEU A 109 -5.16 -14.18 0.99
N VAL A 110 -5.43 -15.38 1.49
CA VAL A 110 -6.73 -16.04 1.34
C VAL A 110 -7.81 -15.27 2.10
N ASP A 111 -7.55 -14.88 3.34
CA ASP A 111 -8.50 -14.11 4.14
C ASP A 111 -8.78 -12.73 3.52
N LEU A 112 -7.75 -12.04 3.02
CA LEU A 112 -7.90 -10.80 2.26
C LEU A 112 -8.81 -11.01 1.04
N ALA A 113 -8.56 -12.06 0.25
CA ALA A 113 -9.35 -12.37 -0.92
C ALA A 113 -10.81 -12.66 -0.59
N LEU A 114 -11.08 -13.37 0.53
CA LEU A 114 -12.44 -13.60 1.03
C LEU A 114 -13.15 -12.29 1.41
N HIS A 115 -12.46 -11.37 2.10
CA HIS A 115 -13.05 -10.07 2.45
C HIS A 115 -13.49 -9.28 1.22
N PHE A 116 -12.73 -9.35 0.12
CA PHE A 116 -13.12 -8.69 -1.13
C PHE A 116 -14.23 -9.42 -1.89
N THR A 117 -14.25 -10.75 -1.89
CA THR A 117 -15.27 -11.52 -2.64
C THR A 117 -16.61 -11.63 -1.91
N GLU A 118 -16.61 -11.45 -0.61
CA GLU A 118 -17.82 -11.53 0.22
C GLU A 118 -18.38 -10.15 0.62
N ASP A 119 -17.94 -9.10 -0.08
CA ASP A 119 -18.36 -7.70 0.16
C ASP A 119 -18.24 -7.23 1.61
N ARG A 120 -17.21 -7.71 2.33
CA ARG A 120 -16.95 -7.31 3.72
C ARG A 120 -16.20 -5.98 3.83
N LEU A 121 -15.73 -5.44 2.70
CA LEU A 121 -15.03 -4.18 2.59
C LEU A 121 -15.83 -3.23 1.71
N HIS A 122 -16.14 -2.06 2.23
CA HIS A 122 -16.90 -1.04 1.52
C HIS A 122 -15.98 -0.07 0.77
N VAL A 123 -15.08 -0.63 -0.08
CA VAL A 123 -14.04 0.13 -0.79
C VAL A 123 -14.58 1.34 -1.56
N GLN A 124 -15.78 1.21 -2.12
CA GLN A 124 -16.43 2.29 -2.87
C GLN A 124 -16.88 3.47 -1.99
N ASP A 125 -17.04 3.21 -0.69
CA ASP A 125 -17.48 4.20 0.29
C ASP A 125 -16.33 4.80 1.11
N TRP A 126 -15.11 4.27 1.00
CA TRP A 126 -13.96 4.72 1.81
C TRP A 126 -13.68 6.21 1.71
N GLU A 127 -13.95 6.85 0.57
CA GLU A 127 -13.78 8.31 0.42
C GLU A 127 -14.75 9.12 1.30
N ARG A 128 -15.85 8.49 1.76
CA ARG A 128 -16.89 9.11 2.58
C ARG A 128 -16.88 8.63 4.03
N MET A 129 -16.17 7.54 4.30
CA MET A 129 -16.01 6.97 5.63
C MET A 129 -14.98 7.76 6.43
N ASP A 130 -15.14 7.79 7.74
CA ASP A 130 -14.09 8.29 8.62
C ASP A 130 -12.95 7.27 8.76
N ASP A 131 -11.79 7.76 9.20
CA ASP A 131 -10.57 6.95 9.32
C ASP A 131 -10.77 5.75 10.27
N GLU A 132 -11.52 5.92 11.36
CA GLU A 132 -11.76 4.86 12.35
C GLU A 132 -12.59 3.72 11.77
N ALA A 133 -13.60 4.04 10.96
CA ALA A 133 -14.41 3.05 10.26
C ALA A 133 -13.59 2.26 9.25
N ILE A 134 -12.72 2.93 8.47
CA ILE A 134 -11.81 2.27 7.53
C ILE A 134 -10.81 1.38 8.26
N ILE A 135 -10.23 1.86 9.37
CA ILE A 135 -9.31 1.10 10.22
C ILE A 135 -10.01 -0.17 10.74
N ALA A 136 -11.26 -0.06 11.20
CA ALA A 136 -12.02 -1.21 11.69
C ALA A 136 -12.24 -2.27 10.61
N GLU A 137 -12.56 -1.86 9.38
CA GLU A 137 -12.68 -2.80 8.25
C GLU A 137 -11.33 -3.47 7.92
N LEU A 138 -10.28 -2.69 7.82
CA LEU A 138 -8.96 -3.21 7.44
C LEU A 138 -8.38 -4.14 8.51
N THR A 139 -8.52 -3.81 9.79
CA THR A 139 -8.00 -4.64 10.90
C THR A 139 -8.82 -5.90 11.16
N ALA A 140 -10.00 -6.05 10.57
CA ALA A 140 -10.74 -7.30 10.56
C ALA A 140 -10.07 -8.37 9.68
N ILE A 141 -9.21 -7.95 8.74
CA ILE A 141 -8.46 -8.85 7.87
C ILE A 141 -7.26 -9.41 8.62
N ARG A 142 -7.06 -10.71 8.56
CA ARG A 142 -5.89 -11.36 9.19
C ARG A 142 -4.59 -10.82 8.60
N GLY A 143 -3.72 -10.36 9.47
CA GLY A 143 -2.39 -9.89 9.09
C GLY A 143 -2.31 -8.40 8.73
N ILE A 144 -3.42 -7.66 8.87
CA ILE A 144 -3.45 -6.20 8.76
C ILE A 144 -3.68 -5.58 10.14
#